data_876dfd317b80754783404ec5a5da5ea2
#
_entry.id   876dfd317b80754783404ec5a5da5ea2
#
_cell.length_a   1.000
_cell.length_b   1.000
_cell.length_c   1.000
_cell.angle_alpha   90.00
_cell.angle_beta   90.00
_cell.angle_gamma   90.00
#
_symmetry.space_group_name_H-M   'P 1'
#
loop_
_entity.id
_entity.type
_entity.pdbx_description
1 polymer ?
#
loop_
_entity_poly.entity_id
_entity_poly.type
_entity_poly.pdbx_seq_one_letter_code
_entity_poly.pdbx_strand_id
1 'polypeptide(L)'
;VGSEMCIRDRCEINREDVKGARLVANPGCYTTCSILTAYPLAKEGIIDMNTLIVDAKSGTSGAGRGAKVPNLFCEVNENMKAYGVASHRHTPEIEEQLGYASGEEVLINFTPHLVPMNRGILATEYATLKKEVTYEEVKAIYDKYYKDEKFVRVLPKDVCPETKWVEGSNYVDINFKIDSRTNLSLIH
;
A
#
# COMPACT_ATOMS: atom_id res chain seq x y z
N VAL A 1 -15.96 18.42 10.50
CA VAL A 1 -17.00 17.89 9.61
C VAL A 1 -17.13 16.43 9.98
N GLY A 2 -18.30 16.05 10.52
CA GLY A 2 -18.53 14.72 11.07
C GLY A 2 -18.26 13.62 10.05
N SER A 3 -17.62 12.58 10.51
CA SER A 3 -17.09 11.45 9.74
C SER A 3 -18.13 10.59 9.02
N GLU A 4 -19.40 10.76 9.31
CA GLU A 4 -20.47 9.85 8.88
C GLU A 4 -20.91 9.98 7.42
N MET A 5 -20.39 10.95 6.66
CA MET A 5 -20.76 11.17 5.27
C MET A 5 -19.58 11.28 4.32
N CYS A 6 -18.36 11.09 4.80
CA CYS A 6 -17.16 11.12 3.99
C CYS A 6 -16.48 9.75 4.03
N ILE A 7 -16.53 9.03 2.93
CA ILE A 7 -15.90 7.71 2.79
C ILE A 7 -14.67 7.88 1.90
N ARG A 8 -13.56 7.30 2.33
CA ARG A 8 -12.35 7.23 1.50
C ARG A 8 -12.53 6.12 0.49
N ASP A 9 -12.45 6.53 -0.78
CA ASP A 9 -12.62 5.62 -1.90
C ASP A 9 -11.48 4.60 -1.96
N ARG A 10 -11.83 3.36 -1.76
CA ARG A 10 -11.14 2.13 -2.18
C ARG A 10 -12.24 1.15 -2.45
N CYS A 11 -12.74 1.18 -3.67
CA CYS A 11 -13.90 0.39 -4.08
C CYS A 11 -13.69 -1.11 -3.85
N GLU A 12 -12.47 -1.56 -3.85
CA GLU A 12 -12.08 -2.95 -3.57
C GLU A 12 -12.37 -3.38 -2.12
N ILE A 13 -12.40 -2.40 -1.21
CA ILE A 13 -12.59 -2.65 0.23
C ILE A 13 -13.94 -2.10 0.72
N ASN A 14 -14.32 -0.90 0.25
CA ASN A 14 -15.44 -0.12 0.79
C ASN A 14 -16.58 0.05 -0.23
N ARG A 15 -16.76 -0.88 -1.17
CA ARG A 15 -17.70 -0.75 -2.31
C ARG A 15 -19.13 -0.42 -1.88
N GLU A 16 -19.65 -1.09 -0.90
CA GLU A 16 -21.05 -0.89 -0.48
C GLU A 16 -21.24 0.48 0.18
N ASP A 17 -20.28 0.91 0.96
CA ASP A 17 -20.30 2.22 1.61
C ASP A 17 -20.19 3.35 0.58
N VAL A 18 -19.35 3.17 -0.45
CA VAL A 18 -19.20 4.16 -1.53
C VAL A 18 -20.50 4.35 -2.32
N LYS A 19 -21.28 3.29 -2.56
CA LYS A 19 -22.56 3.38 -3.30
C LYS A 19 -23.57 4.33 -2.67
N GLY A 20 -23.59 4.43 -1.34
CA GLY A 20 -24.50 5.29 -0.58
C GLY A 20 -23.92 6.66 -0.21
N ALA A 21 -22.66 6.90 -0.47
CA ALA A 21 -21.95 8.08 0.01
C ALA A 21 -22.34 9.36 -0.75
N ARG A 22 -22.62 10.44 0.00
CA ARG A 22 -22.83 11.78 -0.55
C ARG A 22 -21.52 12.52 -0.83
N LEU A 23 -20.47 12.12 -0.16
CA LEU A 23 -19.13 12.68 -0.30
C LEU A 23 -18.11 11.55 -0.25
N VAL A 24 -17.32 11.44 -1.30
CA VAL A 24 -16.23 10.47 -1.40
C VAL A 24 -14.89 11.23 -1.39
N ALA A 25 -14.05 10.92 -0.43
CA ALA A 25 -12.70 11.48 -0.36
C ALA A 25 -11.74 10.56 -1.13
N ASN A 26 -11.10 11.12 -2.15
CA ASN A 26 -10.10 10.39 -2.93
C ASN A 26 -8.88 10.07 -2.05
N PRO A 27 -8.45 8.81 -1.95
CA PRO A 27 -7.33 8.44 -1.10
C PRO A 27 -5.99 8.92 -1.65
N GLY A 28 -4.97 8.95 -0.81
CA GLY A 28 -3.61 9.21 -1.23
C GLY A 28 -3.00 8.04 -2.00
N CYS A 29 -2.01 8.31 -2.83
CA CYS A 29 -1.35 7.31 -3.67
C CYS A 29 -0.65 6.21 -2.85
N TYR A 30 0.17 6.57 -1.90
CA TYR A 30 0.81 5.60 -1.00
C TYR A 30 -0.20 4.85 -0.13
N THR A 31 -1.25 5.52 0.33
CA THR A 31 -2.27 4.89 1.17
C THR A 31 -3.03 3.83 0.39
N THR A 32 -3.34 4.08 -0.89
CA THR A 32 -3.97 3.07 -1.75
C THR A 32 -3.05 1.87 -1.96
N CYS A 33 -1.81 2.11 -2.35
CA CYS A 33 -0.84 1.04 -2.58
C CYS A 33 -0.65 0.19 -1.31
N SER A 34 -0.30 0.81 -0.19
CA SER A 34 0.01 0.10 1.05
C SER A 34 -1.19 -0.60 1.66
N ILE A 35 -2.36 0.04 1.66
CA ILE A 35 -3.55 -0.58 2.27
C ILE A 35 -4.03 -1.77 1.45
N LEU A 36 -4.13 -1.65 0.12
CA LEU A 36 -4.54 -2.80 -0.71
C LEU A 36 -3.56 -3.98 -0.56
N THR A 37 -2.30 -3.70 -0.36
CA THR A 37 -1.27 -4.73 -0.16
C THR A 37 -1.43 -5.45 1.19
N ALA A 38 -1.55 -4.72 2.30
CA ALA A 38 -1.60 -5.29 3.65
C ALA A 38 -3.00 -5.74 4.10
N TYR A 39 -4.07 -5.17 3.54
CA TYR A 39 -5.45 -5.34 4.01
C TYR A 39 -5.89 -6.80 4.18
N PRO A 40 -5.71 -7.70 3.20
CA PRO A 40 -6.16 -9.08 3.34
C PRO A 40 -5.51 -9.79 4.54
N LEU A 41 -4.22 -9.58 4.74
CA LEU A 41 -3.48 -10.22 5.84
C LEU A 41 -3.80 -9.60 7.20
N ALA A 42 -4.04 -8.30 7.26
CA ALA A 42 -4.53 -7.61 8.45
C ALA A 42 -5.92 -8.13 8.85
N LYS A 43 -6.84 -8.21 7.88
CA LYS A 43 -8.22 -8.66 8.09
C LYS A 43 -8.32 -10.11 8.57
N GLU A 44 -7.44 -10.98 8.08
CA GLU A 44 -7.38 -12.39 8.48
C GLU A 44 -6.47 -12.65 9.70
N GLY A 45 -5.89 -11.61 10.28
CA GLY A 45 -5.04 -11.70 11.47
C GLY A 45 -3.77 -12.54 11.24
N ILE A 46 -3.21 -12.51 10.04
CA ILE A 46 -2.03 -13.31 9.66
C ILE A 46 -0.73 -12.66 10.11
N ILE A 47 -0.66 -11.33 10.06
CA ILE A 47 0.53 -10.55 10.39
C ILE A 47 0.36 -9.78 11.69
N ASP A 48 1.47 -9.57 12.38
CA ASP A 48 1.52 -8.66 13.53
C ASP A 48 1.63 -7.23 13.02
N MET A 49 0.54 -6.48 13.17
CA MET A 49 0.41 -5.11 12.66
C MET A 49 1.41 -4.13 13.29
N ASN A 50 1.89 -4.42 14.51
CA ASN A 50 2.88 -3.57 15.19
C ASN A 50 4.31 -3.75 14.64
N THR A 51 4.51 -4.76 13.79
CA THR A 51 5.79 -4.99 13.11
C THR A 51 5.79 -4.53 11.66
N LEU A 52 4.67 -3.96 11.18
CA LEU A 52 4.53 -3.57 9.77
C LEU A 52 5.46 -2.39 9.44
N ILE A 53 6.34 -2.65 8.49
CA ILE A 53 7.21 -1.65 7.88
C ILE A 53 6.78 -1.50 6.42
N VAL A 54 6.53 -0.27 6.00
CA VAL A 54 6.22 0.09 4.62
C VAL A 54 7.35 0.95 4.06
N ASP A 55 8.16 0.35 3.20
CA ASP A 55 9.25 1.00 2.49
C ASP A 55 8.81 1.30 1.05
N ALA A 56 8.47 2.55 0.76
CA ALA A 56 7.81 2.93 -0.48
C ALA A 56 8.65 3.88 -1.34
N LYS A 57 8.66 3.65 -2.63
CA LYS A 57 9.35 4.44 -3.66
C LYS A 57 8.32 5.07 -4.58
N SER A 58 8.42 6.38 -4.82
CA SER A 58 7.50 7.11 -5.71
C SER A 58 8.25 7.93 -6.75
N GLY A 59 7.70 7.94 -7.94
CA GLY A 59 8.09 8.91 -8.96
C GLY A 59 7.70 10.36 -8.59
N THR A 60 8.32 11.30 -9.27
CA THR A 60 8.28 12.73 -8.94
C THR A 60 6.93 13.40 -9.15
N SER A 61 6.10 12.88 -10.05
CA SER A 61 4.76 13.47 -10.32
C SER A 61 3.85 13.46 -9.10
N GLY A 62 4.07 12.56 -8.13
CA GLY A 62 3.36 12.50 -6.88
C GLY A 62 3.54 13.72 -5.97
N ALA A 63 4.62 14.48 -6.16
CA ALA A 63 4.87 15.73 -5.45
C ALA A 63 4.00 16.90 -5.95
N GLY A 64 3.26 16.72 -7.04
CA GLY A 64 2.38 17.73 -7.63
C GLY A 64 3.14 18.75 -8.49
N ARG A 65 2.43 19.77 -8.99
CA ARG A 65 2.95 20.77 -9.94
C ARG A 65 3.70 21.95 -9.29
N GLY A 66 3.74 22.00 -7.97
CA GLY A 66 4.41 23.08 -7.26
C GLY A 66 5.91 23.08 -7.53
N ALA A 67 6.44 24.19 -8.03
CA ALA A 67 7.89 24.37 -8.22
C ALA A 67 8.59 24.48 -6.86
N LYS A 68 9.26 23.42 -6.48
CA LYS A 68 10.07 23.37 -5.25
C LYS A 68 11.44 22.83 -5.62
N VAL A 69 12.48 23.38 -5.02
CA VAL A 69 13.87 22.95 -5.27
C VAL A 69 14.03 21.43 -5.24
N PRO A 70 13.53 20.70 -4.23
CA PRO A 70 13.68 19.23 -4.17
C PRO A 70 13.03 18.45 -5.31
N ASN A 71 12.19 19.10 -6.13
CA ASN A 71 11.45 18.48 -7.24
C ASN A 71 12.00 18.91 -8.62
N LEU A 72 13.04 19.73 -8.66
CA LEU A 72 13.67 20.15 -9.91
C LEU A 72 14.39 18.98 -10.57
N PHE A 73 14.43 18.99 -11.90
CA PHE A 73 15.05 17.91 -12.68
C PHE A 73 16.49 17.62 -12.23
N CYS A 74 17.31 18.65 -12.06
CA CYS A 74 18.71 18.51 -11.64
C CYS A 74 18.89 17.99 -10.19
N GLU A 75 17.85 18.11 -9.36
CA GLU A 75 17.87 17.61 -7.97
C GLU A 75 17.38 16.16 -7.87
N VAL A 76 16.53 15.74 -8.79
CA VAL A 76 15.90 14.41 -8.79
C VAL A 76 16.62 13.43 -9.69
N ASN A 77 17.16 13.89 -10.81
CA ASN A 77 17.82 13.03 -11.78
C ASN A 77 19.02 12.30 -11.13
N GLU A 78 19.12 10.99 -11.34
CA GLU A 78 20.16 10.13 -10.77
C GLU A 78 20.28 10.20 -9.23
N ASN A 79 19.21 10.61 -8.53
CA ASN A 79 19.17 10.77 -7.09
C ASN A 79 17.97 10.07 -6.48
N MET A 80 18.15 9.41 -5.34
CA MET A 80 17.10 8.81 -4.54
C MET A 80 17.21 9.26 -3.10
N LYS A 81 16.09 9.69 -2.49
CA LYS A 81 16.08 10.18 -1.10
C LYS A 81 14.81 9.80 -0.37
N ALA A 82 14.96 9.47 0.91
CA ALA A 82 13.83 9.40 1.83
C ALA A 82 13.29 10.79 2.16
N TYR A 83 12.00 10.91 2.40
CA TYR A 83 11.38 12.16 2.86
C TYR A 83 10.21 11.89 3.80
N GLY A 84 9.87 12.86 4.64
CA GLY A 84 8.74 12.74 5.58
C GLY A 84 8.84 11.54 6.53
N VAL A 85 10.06 11.07 6.83
CA VAL A 85 10.28 9.92 7.72
C VAL A 85 9.65 10.21 9.09
N ALA A 86 8.86 9.26 9.60
CA ALA A 86 8.09 9.36 10.85
C ALA A 86 7.13 10.56 10.94
N SER A 87 6.87 11.27 9.84
CA SER A 87 6.04 12.49 9.85
C SER A 87 5.19 12.66 8.58
N HIS A 88 5.13 11.64 7.72
CA HIS A 88 4.39 11.74 6.47
C HIS A 88 2.88 11.74 6.71
N ARG A 89 2.16 12.64 6.01
CA ARG A 89 0.71 12.83 6.15
C ARG A 89 -0.16 11.61 5.83
N HIS A 90 0.39 10.62 5.12
CA HIS A 90 -0.34 9.39 4.80
C HIS A 90 -0.26 8.33 5.92
N THR A 91 0.67 8.44 6.85
CA THR A 91 0.82 7.48 7.95
C THR A 91 -0.47 7.28 8.74
N PRO A 92 -1.15 8.35 9.24
CA PRO A 92 -2.38 8.17 10.01
C PRO A 92 -3.51 7.51 9.21
N GLU A 93 -3.58 7.73 7.91
CA GLU A 93 -4.59 7.11 7.06
C GLU A 93 -4.34 5.60 6.89
N ILE A 94 -3.07 5.19 6.74
CA ILE A 94 -2.72 3.77 6.62
C ILE A 94 -3.03 3.06 7.95
N GLU A 95 -2.62 3.65 9.08
CA GLU A 95 -2.88 3.13 10.42
C GLU A 95 -4.37 2.99 10.71
N GLU A 96 -5.16 4.04 10.43
CA GLU A 96 -6.61 4.03 10.61
C GLU A 96 -7.30 2.90 9.82
N GLN A 97 -6.99 2.78 8.53
CA GLN A 97 -7.66 1.81 7.66
C GLN A 97 -7.24 0.37 7.97
N LEU A 98 -5.98 0.14 8.29
CA LEU A 98 -5.52 -1.18 8.72
C LEU A 98 -6.01 -1.51 10.13
N GLY A 99 -6.18 -0.52 10.99
CA GLY A 99 -6.83 -0.66 12.29
C GLY A 99 -8.29 -1.10 12.17
N TYR A 100 -9.06 -0.50 11.26
CA TYR A 100 -10.43 -0.97 10.96
C TYR A 100 -10.45 -2.39 10.39
N ALA A 101 -9.46 -2.75 9.60
CA ALA A 101 -9.37 -4.10 9.05
C ALA A 101 -9.07 -5.15 10.11
N SER A 102 -8.06 -4.91 10.94
CA SER A 102 -7.57 -5.86 11.96
C SER A 102 -8.40 -5.85 13.25
N GLY A 103 -9.09 -4.74 13.55
CA GLY A 103 -9.75 -4.53 14.84
C GLY A 103 -8.81 -4.20 15.99
N GLU A 104 -7.57 -3.86 15.68
CA GLU A 104 -6.50 -3.52 16.64
C GLU A 104 -6.01 -2.08 16.41
N GLU A 105 -5.40 -1.47 17.42
CA GLU A 105 -4.62 -0.24 17.21
C GLU A 105 -3.35 -0.59 16.41
N VAL A 106 -3.09 0.18 15.36
CA VAL A 106 -1.99 -0.08 14.44
C VAL A 106 -1.04 1.11 14.42
N LEU A 107 0.23 0.83 14.62
CA LEU A 107 1.33 1.79 14.46
C LEU A 107 2.34 1.20 13.47
N ILE A 108 2.57 1.91 12.37
CA ILE A 108 3.47 1.44 11.31
C ILE A 108 4.75 2.27 11.22
N ASN A 109 5.79 1.66 10.67
CA ASN A 109 6.96 2.38 10.20
C ASN A 109 6.81 2.64 8.69
N PHE A 110 6.47 3.87 8.31
CA PHE A 110 6.32 4.27 6.93
C PHE A 110 7.48 5.17 6.48
N THR A 111 8.22 4.72 5.48
CA THR A 111 9.35 5.46 4.92
C THR A 111 9.19 5.62 3.41
N PRO A 112 8.67 6.75 2.94
CA PRO A 112 8.59 7.05 1.51
C PRO A 112 9.91 7.58 0.97
N HIS A 113 10.19 7.22 -0.30
CA HIS A 113 11.35 7.70 -1.04
C HIS A 113 10.89 8.35 -2.35
N LEU A 114 11.57 9.42 -2.72
CA LEU A 114 11.51 9.98 -4.06
C LEU A 114 12.60 9.34 -4.91
N VAL A 115 12.23 8.80 -6.07
CA VAL A 115 13.15 8.13 -6.99
C VAL A 115 13.14 8.80 -8.35
N PRO A 116 14.24 8.66 -9.16
CA PRO A 116 14.40 9.38 -10.43
C PRO A 116 13.56 8.77 -11.56
N MET A 117 12.26 8.69 -11.35
CA MET A 117 11.29 8.32 -12.39
C MET A 117 10.11 9.29 -12.38
N ASN A 118 9.40 9.37 -13.48
CA ASN A 118 8.27 10.30 -13.59
C ASN A 118 7.07 9.86 -12.77
N ARG A 119 6.65 8.60 -12.90
CA ARG A 119 5.41 8.06 -12.35
C ARG A 119 5.61 6.68 -11.77
N GLY A 120 4.66 6.25 -10.96
CA GLY A 120 4.60 4.93 -10.37
C GLY A 120 4.98 4.92 -8.89
N ILE A 121 4.53 3.89 -8.20
CA ILE A 121 4.88 3.59 -6.81
C ILE A 121 5.26 2.12 -6.73
N LEU A 122 6.33 1.83 -6.03
CA LEU A 122 6.67 0.50 -5.57
C LEU A 122 6.75 0.55 -4.04
N ALA A 123 5.89 -0.21 -3.37
CA ALA A 123 5.96 -0.38 -1.93
C ALA A 123 6.44 -1.81 -1.63
N THR A 124 7.39 -1.93 -0.71
CA THR A 124 7.77 -3.21 -0.12
C THR A 124 7.39 -3.18 1.35
N GLU A 125 6.60 -4.15 1.76
CA GLU A 125 6.09 -4.23 3.11
C GLU A 125 6.65 -5.45 3.81
N TYR A 126 7.03 -5.28 5.07
CA TYR A 126 7.61 -6.31 5.90
C TYR A 126 6.78 -6.44 7.16
N ALA A 127 6.35 -7.64 7.50
CA ALA A 127 5.62 -7.90 8.74
C ALA A 127 5.93 -9.28 9.29
N THR A 128 5.95 -9.41 10.60
CA THR A 128 6.09 -10.69 11.28
C THR A 128 4.78 -11.48 11.18
N LEU A 129 4.88 -12.75 10.85
CA LEU A 129 3.74 -13.66 10.83
C LEU A 129 3.33 -14.01 12.27
N LYS A 130 2.03 -13.93 12.60
CA LYS A 130 1.47 -14.38 13.90
C LYS A 130 1.42 -15.90 14.03
N LYS A 131 1.48 -16.62 12.91
CA LYS A 131 1.46 -18.09 12.83
C LYS A 131 2.18 -18.58 11.58
N GLU A 132 2.60 -19.82 11.57
CA GLU A 132 3.08 -20.45 10.35
C GLU A 132 1.96 -20.55 9.32
N VAL A 133 2.27 -20.15 8.09
CA VAL A 133 1.36 -20.23 6.95
C VAL A 133 2.12 -20.63 5.71
N THR A 134 1.42 -21.32 4.82
CA THR A 134 1.95 -21.70 3.51
C THR A 134 1.69 -20.63 2.47
N TYR A 135 2.40 -20.69 1.34
CA TYR A 135 2.15 -19.81 0.19
C TYR A 135 0.69 -19.96 -0.30
N GLU A 136 0.17 -21.17 -0.36
CA GLU A 136 -1.16 -21.49 -0.83
C GLU A 136 -2.25 -20.89 0.08
N GLU A 137 -2.05 -20.91 1.38
CA GLU A 137 -2.97 -20.26 2.34
C GLU A 137 -2.99 -18.75 2.15
N VAL A 138 -1.83 -18.11 2.04
CA VAL A 138 -1.75 -16.66 1.80
C VAL A 138 -2.34 -16.30 0.43
N LYS A 139 -2.05 -17.10 -0.61
CA LYS A 139 -2.65 -16.92 -1.94
C LYS A 139 -4.17 -16.99 -1.89
N ALA A 140 -4.73 -17.96 -1.19
CA ALA A 140 -6.17 -18.11 -1.02
C ALA A 140 -6.80 -16.90 -0.30
N ILE A 141 -6.09 -16.31 0.65
CA ILE A 141 -6.52 -15.07 1.31
C ILE A 141 -6.59 -13.92 0.30
N TYR A 142 -5.53 -13.69 -0.49
CA TYR A 142 -5.58 -12.64 -1.52
C TYR A 142 -6.67 -12.88 -2.56
N ASP A 143 -6.85 -14.13 -3.00
CA ASP A 143 -7.91 -14.48 -3.96
C ASP A 143 -9.32 -14.27 -3.38
N LYS A 144 -9.53 -14.51 -2.09
CA LYS A 144 -10.79 -14.23 -1.40
C LYS A 144 -11.21 -12.76 -1.55
N TYR A 145 -10.25 -11.84 -1.48
CA TYR A 145 -10.53 -10.40 -1.54
C TYR A 145 -10.46 -9.81 -2.94
N TYR A 146 -9.58 -10.33 -3.81
CA TYR A 146 -9.21 -9.62 -5.04
C TYR A 146 -9.46 -10.38 -6.35
N LYS A 147 -9.87 -11.65 -6.33
CA LYS A 147 -10.10 -12.43 -7.57
C LYS A 147 -11.10 -11.79 -8.53
N ASP A 148 -12.09 -11.06 -8.00
CA ASP A 148 -13.14 -10.40 -8.76
C ASP A 148 -12.90 -8.89 -8.93
N GLU A 149 -11.76 -8.37 -8.44
CA GLU A 149 -11.39 -6.97 -8.52
C GLU A 149 -10.59 -6.67 -9.78
N LYS A 150 -11.20 -5.93 -10.69
CA LYS A 150 -10.64 -5.68 -12.03
C LYS A 150 -9.26 -5.03 -12.02
N PHE A 151 -9.01 -4.14 -11.06
CA PHE A 151 -7.80 -3.34 -11.02
C PHE A 151 -6.73 -3.85 -10.06
N VAL A 152 -6.99 -4.92 -9.34
CA VAL A 152 -6.00 -5.58 -8.48
C VAL A 152 -5.58 -6.91 -9.09
N ARG A 153 -4.29 -7.07 -9.36
CA ARG A 153 -3.74 -8.31 -9.91
C ARG A 153 -2.79 -8.93 -8.89
N VAL A 154 -3.14 -10.11 -8.41
CA VAL A 154 -2.23 -10.92 -7.59
C VAL A 154 -1.38 -11.74 -8.53
N LEU A 155 -0.10 -11.40 -8.62
CA LEU A 155 0.82 -11.98 -9.60
C LEU A 155 1.15 -13.45 -9.28
N PRO A 156 1.60 -14.23 -10.29
CA PRO A 156 2.07 -15.58 -10.07
C PRO A 156 3.24 -15.66 -9.09
N LYS A 157 3.40 -16.80 -8.45
CA LYS A 157 4.52 -17.08 -7.55
C LYS A 157 5.85 -16.70 -8.20
N ASP A 158 6.71 -16.08 -7.42
CA ASP A 158 8.06 -15.63 -7.82
C ASP A 158 8.14 -14.52 -8.90
N VAL A 159 7.01 -13.91 -9.26
CA VAL A 159 6.96 -12.75 -10.16
C VAL A 159 6.82 -11.48 -9.33
N CYS A 160 7.91 -10.73 -9.16
CA CYS A 160 7.87 -9.46 -8.44
C CYS A 160 7.20 -8.36 -9.27
N PRO A 161 6.36 -7.51 -8.67
CA PRO A 161 5.75 -6.38 -9.36
C PRO A 161 6.79 -5.37 -9.87
N GLU A 162 6.50 -4.77 -11.01
CA GLU A 162 7.31 -3.70 -11.59
C GLU A 162 6.45 -2.48 -11.90
N THR A 163 6.91 -1.29 -11.58
CA THR A 163 6.20 -0.03 -11.86
C THR A 163 5.85 0.14 -13.33
N LYS A 164 6.68 -0.36 -14.23
CA LYS A 164 6.50 -0.30 -15.67
C LYS A 164 5.23 -1.02 -16.16
N TRP A 165 4.81 -2.09 -15.49
CA TRP A 165 3.66 -2.89 -15.92
C TRP A 165 2.33 -2.23 -15.64
N VAL A 166 2.30 -1.29 -14.72
CA VAL A 166 1.09 -0.56 -14.30
C VAL A 166 1.08 0.89 -14.76
N GLU A 167 2.17 1.36 -15.39
CA GLU A 167 2.27 2.74 -15.86
C GLU A 167 1.14 3.10 -16.82
N GLY A 168 0.52 4.27 -16.59
CA GLY A 168 -0.60 4.77 -17.41
C GLY A 168 -1.92 4.03 -17.20
N SER A 169 -2.02 3.20 -16.18
CA SER A 169 -3.23 2.44 -15.85
C SER A 169 -3.68 2.69 -14.41
N ASN A 170 -4.82 2.09 -14.04
CA ASN A 170 -5.31 2.04 -12.66
C ASN A 170 -4.97 0.71 -11.96
N TYR A 171 -4.11 -0.11 -12.54
CA TYR A 171 -3.77 -1.40 -11.95
C TYR A 171 -2.86 -1.26 -10.74
N VAL A 172 -3.10 -2.17 -9.79
CA VAL A 172 -2.20 -2.47 -8.67
C VAL A 172 -1.77 -3.93 -8.81
N ASP A 173 -0.48 -4.16 -8.91
CA ASP A 173 0.12 -5.49 -8.95
C ASP A 173 0.63 -5.83 -7.55
N ILE A 174 0.24 -6.99 -7.03
CA ILE A 174 0.61 -7.46 -5.70
C ILE A 174 1.27 -8.83 -5.82
N ASN A 175 2.34 -9.02 -5.09
CA ASN A 175 2.89 -10.34 -4.80
C ASN A 175 3.40 -10.39 -3.36
N PHE A 176 3.61 -11.59 -2.86
CA PHE A 176 4.10 -11.82 -1.52
C PHE A 176 5.11 -12.98 -1.51
N LYS A 177 5.97 -12.95 -0.51
CA LYS A 177 6.92 -14.03 -0.23
C LYS A 177 7.01 -14.27 1.27
N ILE A 178 6.99 -15.53 1.66
CA ILE A 178 7.22 -15.94 3.05
C ILE A 178 8.70 -16.30 3.18
N ASP A 179 9.43 -15.60 4.04
CA ASP A 179 10.80 -15.97 4.39
C ASP A 179 10.78 -16.82 5.66
N SER A 180 10.84 -18.13 5.48
CA SER A 180 10.83 -19.09 6.60
C SER A 180 12.03 -19.00 7.53
N ARG A 181 13.12 -18.36 7.10
CA ARG A 181 14.32 -18.16 7.93
C ARG A 181 14.10 -17.10 8.99
N THR A 182 13.27 -16.10 8.70
CA THR A 182 13.08 -14.92 9.56
C THR A 182 11.64 -14.80 10.09
N ASN A 183 10.76 -15.71 9.69
CA ASN A 183 9.32 -15.65 9.96
C ASN A 183 8.67 -14.33 9.51
N LEU A 184 9.20 -13.76 8.42
CA LEU A 184 8.71 -12.52 7.83
C LEU A 184 7.87 -12.79 6.60
N SER A 185 6.77 -12.05 6.46
CA SER A 185 6.08 -11.86 5.20
C SER A 185 6.66 -10.64 4.49
N LEU A 186 7.12 -10.82 3.28
CA LEU A 186 7.52 -9.76 2.35
C LEU A 186 6.39 -9.58 1.34
N ILE A 187 5.84 -8.37 1.27
CA ILE A 187 4.71 -8.06 0.40
C ILE A 187 5.12 -6.89 -0.49
N HIS A 188 4.84 -7.01 -1.77
CA HIS A 188 5.15 -5.97 -2.75
C HIS A 188 3.90 -5.48 -3.44
#